data_a8efb7f276407deee7a45e6762da132b
#
_entry.id   a8efb7f276407deee7a45e6762da132b
#
_cell.length_a   1.000
_cell.length_b   1.000
_cell.length_c   1.000
_cell.angle_alpha   90.00
_cell.angle_beta   90.00
_cell.angle_gamma   90.00
#
_symmetry.space_group_name_H-M   'P 1'
#
loop_
_entity.id
_entity.type
_entity.pdbx_description
1 polymer ?
#
loop_
_entity_poly.entity_id
_entity_poly.type
_entity_poly.pdbx_seq_one_letter_code
_entity_poly.pdbx_strand_id
1 'polypeptide(L)'
;MPMSRWVGVLAVAAVLGIAGCGPGHGPAATTGGSASPAASTPDRSASSSSAPAQASAGPTGGHLAGAVPAGFAATSVTWVSPEEAFVLGTAPCAHAPCTAVLRTLNRGASWVGLPGPAEAVGAPGLEGGTPVLWGIRFATPEHGFAFGGGVWETTDGGERWVRDFVPAGSFLSLAIAGGQVLALNALCAPGGGCEEGALLRRPLNGGVWTGVAQATVPSLLDPADLIATQAGVAAALDGRDVLVTRDGGLSVTAHPIPCPSLAQAPSVAVTSATGLAILCTGEGYTGHTIKQVYVSGDDGEHWALAGAPSPDGDAGTLAATPAGQLAIATESAASWLFYSPNSGASWQIVSQQDDGGAGWADLGFTTVTDGVVVHGPADSDGNATQRPGQLLLTGDAGATWYPVRF
;
A
#
# COMPACT_ATOMS: atom_id res chain seq x y z
N MET A 1 -13.33 48.99 -14.30
CA MET A 1 -13.58 48.74 -15.76
C MET A 1 -13.77 47.26 -15.95
N PRO A 2 -14.71 46.84 -16.85
CA PRO A 2 -15.86 46.13 -16.27
C PRO A 2 -15.80 44.60 -16.42
N MET A 3 -16.57 43.96 -15.57
CA MET A 3 -16.97 42.54 -15.59
C MET A 3 -17.61 42.14 -16.92
N SER A 4 -17.34 40.96 -17.41
CA SER A 4 -18.22 40.27 -18.36
C SER A 4 -18.60 38.87 -17.79
N ARG A 5 -19.90 38.78 -17.51
CA ARG A 5 -20.60 37.53 -17.17
C ARG A 5 -20.78 36.69 -18.42
N TRP A 6 -20.51 35.40 -18.34
CA TRP A 6 -21.06 34.44 -19.29
C TRP A 6 -22.01 33.50 -18.56
N VAL A 7 -23.25 33.55 -18.98
CA VAL A 7 -24.34 32.64 -18.64
C VAL A 7 -24.34 31.55 -19.70
N GLY A 8 -24.20 30.35 -19.34
CA GLY A 8 -24.32 29.15 -20.22
C GLY A 8 -25.47 28.27 -19.78
N VAL A 9 -26.39 28.06 -20.70
CA VAL A 9 -27.69 27.46 -20.59
C VAL A 9 -27.57 25.93 -20.48
N LEU A 10 -28.32 25.36 -19.53
CA LEU A 10 -28.67 23.92 -19.44
C LEU A 10 -29.56 23.50 -20.61
N ALA A 11 -29.25 22.37 -21.21
CA ALA A 11 -30.17 21.61 -22.05
C ALA A 11 -30.39 20.23 -21.43
N VAL A 12 -31.60 20.02 -20.91
CA VAL A 12 -32.11 18.73 -20.47
C VAL A 12 -32.75 18.04 -21.69
N ALA A 13 -32.31 16.85 -22.04
CA ALA A 13 -33.01 15.98 -22.97
C ALA A 13 -33.51 14.74 -22.22
N ALA A 14 -34.82 14.68 -22.04
CA ALA A 14 -35.54 13.50 -21.59
C ALA A 14 -35.88 12.64 -22.81
N VAL A 15 -35.61 11.34 -22.74
CA VAL A 15 -36.13 10.35 -23.67
C VAL A 15 -36.94 9.31 -22.89
N LEU A 16 -38.23 9.35 -23.10
CA LEU A 16 -39.20 8.29 -22.76
C LEU A 16 -39.19 7.21 -23.86
N GLY A 17 -39.39 5.97 -23.47
CA GLY A 17 -39.72 4.88 -24.40
C GLY A 17 -39.89 3.56 -23.67
N ILE A 18 -41.02 3.30 -23.26
CA ILE A 18 -42.08 2.37 -23.67
C ILE A 18 -41.80 0.89 -23.40
N ALA A 19 -42.64 0.35 -22.55
CA ALA A 19 -42.81 -1.06 -22.17
C ALA A 19 -43.35 -1.92 -23.32
N GLY A 20 -42.93 -3.17 -23.35
CA GLY A 20 -43.54 -4.23 -24.14
C GLY A 20 -43.58 -5.54 -23.37
N CYS A 21 -44.73 -5.90 -22.87
CA CYS A 21 -45.07 -7.21 -22.32
C CYS A 21 -45.49 -8.18 -23.41
N GLY A 22 -45.19 -9.46 -23.26
CA GLY A 22 -45.85 -10.53 -23.98
C GLY A 22 -45.38 -11.92 -23.53
N PRO A 23 -46.35 -12.81 -23.17
CA PRO A 23 -46.05 -14.07 -22.48
C PRO A 23 -46.13 -15.30 -23.41
N GLY A 24 -45.61 -16.44 -22.99
CA GLY A 24 -45.99 -17.69 -23.63
C GLY A 24 -45.17 -18.93 -23.27
N HIS A 25 -45.71 -19.71 -22.41
CA HIS A 25 -45.89 -21.17 -22.37
C HIS A 25 -44.67 -22.11 -22.41
N GLY A 26 -44.52 -22.94 -21.33
CA GLY A 26 -43.96 -24.29 -21.39
C GLY A 26 -45.02 -25.31 -21.86
N PRO A 27 -44.91 -26.62 -21.58
CA PRO A 27 -43.81 -27.47 -21.09
C PRO A 27 -43.63 -28.74 -21.95
N ALA A 28 -42.69 -29.64 -21.65
CA ALA A 28 -42.93 -31.10 -21.60
C ALA A 28 -41.64 -31.91 -21.32
N ALA A 29 -41.78 -32.84 -20.41
CA ALA A 29 -40.84 -33.89 -20.07
C ALA A 29 -40.96 -35.08 -21.01
N THR A 30 -39.89 -35.90 -21.10
CA THR A 30 -39.91 -37.38 -21.16
C THR A 30 -38.49 -37.93 -20.99
N THR A 31 -38.22 -38.58 -19.91
CA THR A 31 -38.03 -40.03 -19.65
C THR A 31 -37.06 -40.80 -20.54
N GLY A 32 -36.05 -41.42 -19.88
CA GLY A 32 -35.76 -42.81 -20.03
C GLY A 32 -34.42 -43.23 -20.62
N GLY A 33 -33.69 -44.05 -19.90
CA GLY A 33 -32.78 -45.01 -20.49
C GLY A 33 -31.48 -45.30 -19.71
N SER A 34 -31.55 -46.22 -18.79
CA SER A 34 -30.43 -46.95 -18.21
C SER A 34 -29.67 -47.76 -19.25
N ALA A 35 -28.34 -47.86 -19.15
CA ALA A 35 -27.56 -49.06 -19.32
C ALA A 35 -26.06 -48.81 -18.96
N SER A 36 -25.59 -49.50 -17.97
CA SER A 36 -24.18 -49.92 -17.76
C SER A 36 -24.18 -51.44 -18.01
N PRO A 37 -23.07 -52.20 -18.13
CA PRO A 37 -21.66 -51.90 -18.04
C PRO A 37 -20.78 -52.57 -19.14
N ALA A 38 -19.51 -52.24 -19.23
CA ALA A 38 -18.48 -53.23 -19.58
C ALA A 38 -17.10 -52.74 -19.17
N ALA A 39 -16.43 -53.54 -18.41
CA ALA A 39 -15.04 -53.43 -18.00
C ALA A 39 -14.10 -53.84 -19.13
N SER A 40 -12.96 -53.18 -19.21
CA SER A 40 -11.71 -53.79 -19.72
C SER A 40 -10.51 -53.04 -19.20
N THR A 41 -9.62 -53.81 -18.64
CA THR A 41 -8.32 -53.54 -18.04
C THR A 41 -7.23 -53.38 -19.12
N PRO A 42 -5.94 -53.22 -18.74
CA PRO A 42 -5.16 -52.01 -18.93
C PRO A 42 -4.10 -52.20 -20.03
N ASP A 43 -3.67 -51.11 -20.58
CA ASP A 43 -2.40 -51.17 -21.32
C ASP A 43 -1.41 -50.14 -20.78
N ARG A 44 -0.23 -50.63 -20.53
CA ARG A 44 0.96 -49.95 -20.07
C ARG A 44 1.59 -49.26 -21.26
N SER A 45 1.91 -47.99 -21.18
CA SER A 45 3.18 -47.55 -21.77
C SER A 45 3.44 -46.07 -21.55
N ALA A 46 4.68 -45.78 -21.20
CA ALA A 46 5.49 -44.59 -21.42
C ALA A 46 5.28 -43.39 -20.48
N SER A 47 6.08 -43.44 -19.42
CA SER A 47 6.62 -42.29 -18.75
C SER A 47 7.30 -41.35 -19.75
N SER A 48 6.72 -40.18 -20.02
CA SER A 48 7.45 -39.03 -20.50
C SER A 48 7.72 -38.11 -19.31
N SER A 49 8.94 -38.18 -18.82
CA SER A 49 9.56 -37.25 -17.91
C SER A 49 9.59 -35.88 -18.59
N SER A 50 8.65 -35.00 -18.27
CA SER A 50 8.78 -33.59 -18.56
C SER A 50 9.71 -32.98 -17.51
N ALA A 51 10.89 -32.60 -17.96
CA ALA A 51 11.83 -31.78 -17.18
C ALA A 51 11.13 -30.50 -16.72
N PRO A 52 11.38 -30.02 -15.49
CA PRO A 52 10.87 -28.73 -15.07
C PRO A 52 11.44 -27.64 -15.98
N ALA A 53 10.57 -26.76 -16.45
CA ALA A 53 10.97 -25.59 -17.22
C ALA A 53 11.97 -24.79 -16.36
N GLN A 54 13.18 -24.64 -16.87
CA GLN A 54 14.16 -23.74 -16.29
C GLN A 54 13.58 -22.32 -16.35
N ALA A 55 13.31 -21.75 -15.18
CA ALA A 55 13.05 -20.33 -15.04
C ALA A 55 14.26 -19.60 -15.63
N SER A 56 14.03 -18.81 -16.68
CA SER A 56 15.03 -17.91 -17.20
C SER A 56 15.45 -16.96 -16.11
N ALA A 57 16.67 -17.11 -15.61
CA ALA A 57 17.31 -16.11 -14.78
C ALA A 57 17.44 -14.85 -15.65
N GLY A 58 16.70 -13.80 -15.31
CA GLY A 58 16.91 -12.47 -15.87
C GLY A 58 18.33 -11.96 -15.57
N PRO A 59 18.80 -10.93 -16.27
CA PRO A 59 20.15 -10.43 -16.09
C PRO A 59 20.36 -9.99 -14.65
N THR A 60 21.12 -10.76 -13.91
CA THR A 60 21.63 -10.42 -12.58
C THR A 60 22.56 -9.22 -12.72
N GLY A 61 22.05 -8.02 -12.45
CA GLY A 61 22.88 -6.85 -12.18
C GLY A 61 23.72 -7.19 -10.94
N GLY A 62 25.03 -7.37 -11.18
CA GLY A 62 25.93 -7.90 -10.15
C GLY A 62 26.22 -6.92 -9.03
N HIS A 63 25.31 -6.84 -8.06
CA HIS A 63 25.66 -6.37 -6.73
C HIS A 63 26.24 -7.55 -5.95
N LEU A 64 27.48 -7.38 -5.44
CA LEU A 64 28.07 -8.35 -4.55
C LEU A 64 27.17 -8.45 -3.30
N ALA A 65 26.63 -9.62 -3.06
CA ALA A 65 25.87 -9.89 -1.83
C ALA A 65 26.71 -9.48 -0.61
N GLY A 66 26.17 -8.59 0.22
CA GLY A 66 26.80 -8.15 1.45
C GLY A 66 27.25 -6.67 1.50
N ALA A 67 27.63 -6.05 0.40
CA ALA A 67 27.97 -4.62 0.39
C ALA A 67 26.73 -3.76 0.09
N VAL A 68 26.57 -2.65 0.81
CA VAL A 68 25.57 -1.64 0.45
C VAL A 68 25.99 -1.02 -0.89
N PRO A 69 25.09 -0.98 -1.90
CA PRO A 69 25.42 -0.35 -3.17
C PRO A 69 25.68 1.16 -2.99
N ALA A 70 26.75 1.65 -3.57
CA ALA A 70 27.05 3.07 -3.52
C ALA A 70 25.94 3.88 -4.20
N GLY A 71 25.50 4.96 -3.54
CA GLY A 71 24.39 5.79 -4.04
C GLY A 71 23.01 5.14 -3.93
N PHE A 72 22.84 4.18 -3.03
CA PHE A 72 21.52 3.64 -2.71
C PHE A 72 20.58 4.74 -2.22
N ALA A 73 19.36 4.73 -2.72
CA ALA A 73 18.28 5.63 -2.34
C ALA A 73 17.04 4.81 -1.99
N ALA A 74 16.49 5.04 -0.82
CA ALA A 74 15.34 4.29 -0.29
C ALA A 74 14.02 4.69 -0.97
N THR A 75 13.12 3.71 -1.14
CA THR A 75 11.76 3.91 -1.62
C THR A 75 10.74 3.44 -0.59
N SER A 76 10.93 2.27 0.00
CA SER A 76 10.01 1.65 0.96
C SER A 76 10.76 0.85 2.01
N VAL A 77 10.19 0.75 3.22
CA VAL A 77 10.81 0.08 4.36
C VAL A 77 9.81 -0.77 5.13
N THR A 78 10.28 -1.86 5.69
CA THR A 78 9.52 -2.71 6.61
C THR A 78 10.40 -3.22 7.73
N TRP A 79 9.87 -3.19 8.95
CA TRP A 79 10.50 -3.77 10.14
C TRP A 79 9.80 -5.06 10.51
N VAL A 80 10.58 -6.12 10.76
CA VAL A 80 10.07 -7.42 11.20
C VAL A 80 10.27 -7.65 12.69
N SER A 81 11.23 -6.97 13.27
CA SER A 81 11.49 -6.91 14.72
C SER A 81 12.12 -5.55 15.06
N PRO A 82 12.29 -5.19 16.35
CA PRO A 82 13.00 -3.96 16.70
C PRO A 82 14.43 -3.87 16.17
N GLU A 83 15.07 -5.00 15.92
CA GLU A 83 16.45 -5.10 15.44
C GLU A 83 16.56 -5.22 13.93
N GLU A 84 15.53 -5.75 13.26
CA GLU A 84 15.63 -6.19 11.86
C GLU A 84 14.65 -5.49 10.94
N ALA A 85 15.18 -4.95 9.84
CA ALA A 85 14.40 -4.31 8.79
C ALA A 85 14.95 -4.59 7.39
N PHE A 86 14.06 -4.39 6.41
CA PHE A 86 14.39 -4.44 4.99
C PHE A 86 13.99 -3.12 4.33
N VAL A 87 14.82 -2.63 3.41
CA VAL A 87 14.59 -1.40 2.64
C VAL A 87 14.67 -1.73 1.16
N LEU A 88 13.60 -1.46 0.43
CA LEU A 88 13.58 -1.47 -1.03
C LEU A 88 14.04 -0.10 -1.52
N GLY A 89 14.81 -0.08 -2.58
CA GLY A 89 15.24 1.17 -3.20
C GLY A 89 15.96 0.96 -4.52
N THR A 90 16.57 2.02 -4.99
CA THR A 90 17.35 2.06 -6.22
C THR A 90 18.82 2.28 -5.94
N ALA A 91 19.68 1.77 -6.82
CA ALA A 91 21.10 2.06 -6.81
C ALA A 91 21.60 2.24 -8.25
N PRO A 92 22.63 3.07 -8.48
CA PRO A 92 23.26 3.20 -9.79
C PRO A 92 23.76 1.86 -10.30
N CYS A 93 23.52 1.57 -11.58
CA CYS A 93 24.04 0.41 -12.29
C CYS A 93 24.35 0.74 -13.77
N ALA A 94 24.86 -0.21 -14.53
CA ALA A 94 25.45 0.05 -15.86
C ALA A 94 24.47 0.62 -16.90
N HIS A 95 23.17 0.37 -16.80
CA HIS A 95 22.20 0.73 -17.85
C HIS A 95 20.95 1.47 -17.37
N ALA A 96 20.63 1.44 -16.07
CA ALA A 96 19.52 2.14 -15.43
C ALA A 96 19.72 2.10 -13.91
N PRO A 97 18.96 2.84 -13.09
CA PRO A 97 18.89 2.53 -11.67
C PRO A 97 18.41 1.09 -11.48
N CYS A 98 19.14 0.30 -10.70
CA CYS A 98 18.79 -1.08 -10.38
C CYS A 98 18.02 -1.16 -9.08
N THR A 99 17.02 -2.03 -9.04
CA THR A 99 16.33 -2.39 -7.82
C THR A 99 17.31 -3.08 -6.87
N ALA A 100 17.37 -2.61 -5.64
CA ALA A 100 18.21 -3.17 -4.59
C ALA A 100 17.40 -3.27 -3.30
N VAL A 101 17.79 -4.25 -2.46
CA VAL A 101 17.22 -4.42 -1.13
C VAL A 101 18.36 -4.34 -0.11
N LEU A 102 18.15 -3.62 0.98
CA LEU A 102 19.06 -3.63 2.12
C LEU A 102 18.43 -4.32 3.31
N ARG A 103 19.25 -4.93 4.16
CA ARG A 103 18.84 -5.53 5.43
C ARG A 103 19.70 -5.01 6.57
N THR A 104 19.09 -4.73 7.71
CA THR A 104 19.77 -4.50 8.99
C THR A 104 19.35 -5.57 10.00
N LEU A 105 20.26 -5.89 10.93
CA LEU A 105 20.05 -6.80 12.06
C LEU A 105 20.34 -6.11 13.41
N ASN A 106 20.53 -4.79 13.40
CA ASN A 106 21.00 -4.05 14.58
C ASN A 106 20.42 -2.63 14.63
N ARG A 107 19.11 -2.52 14.41
CA ARG A 107 18.35 -1.25 14.50
C ARG A 107 18.82 -0.18 13.53
N GLY A 108 19.30 -0.57 12.34
CA GLY A 108 19.81 0.37 11.36
C GLY A 108 21.25 0.89 11.63
N ALA A 109 21.95 0.35 12.62
CA ALA A 109 23.33 0.75 12.91
C ALA A 109 24.31 0.31 11.80
N SER A 110 23.99 -0.78 11.09
CA SER A 110 24.70 -1.20 9.87
C SER A 110 23.74 -1.93 8.92
N TRP A 111 24.08 -1.92 7.64
CA TRP A 111 23.26 -2.48 6.57
C TRP A 111 24.08 -3.39 5.65
N VAL A 112 23.43 -4.37 5.08
CA VAL A 112 23.98 -5.24 4.04
C VAL A 112 23.10 -5.19 2.80
N GLY A 113 23.72 -5.27 1.62
CA GLY A 113 23.01 -5.35 0.34
C GLY A 113 22.54 -6.75 0.04
N LEU A 114 21.32 -6.88 -0.46
CA LEU A 114 20.70 -8.09 -0.95
C LEU A 114 20.29 -7.92 -2.42
N PRO A 115 20.12 -9.03 -3.18
CA PRO A 115 19.52 -8.95 -4.50
C PRO A 115 18.11 -8.35 -4.44
N GLY A 116 17.76 -7.46 -5.38
CA GLY A 116 16.42 -6.98 -5.56
C GLY A 116 15.60 -7.87 -6.50
N PRO A 117 14.26 -7.76 -6.50
CA PRO A 117 13.43 -8.34 -7.55
C PRO A 117 13.85 -7.85 -8.94
N ALA A 118 13.61 -8.68 -9.97
CA ALA A 118 13.96 -8.34 -11.35
C ALA A 118 12.94 -7.39 -12.02
N GLU A 119 12.44 -6.42 -11.28
CA GLU A 119 11.49 -5.40 -11.71
C GLU A 119 11.94 -4.03 -11.20
N ALA A 120 11.74 -2.99 -11.99
CA ALA A 120 12.18 -1.64 -11.61
C ALA A 120 11.39 -1.09 -10.42
N VAL A 121 12.02 -0.25 -9.63
CA VAL A 121 11.34 0.57 -8.63
C VAL A 121 10.85 1.85 -9.31
N GLY A 122 9.63 2.27 -8.98
CA GLY A 122 9.04 3.49 -9.55
C GLY A 122 7.83 3.95 -8.76
N ALA A 123 7.34 5.14 -9.08
CA ALA A 123 6.13 5.66 -8.50
C ALA A 123 4.87 4.99 -9.10
N PRO A 124 3.78 4.86 -8.33
CA PRO A 124 2.50 4.45 -8.88
C PRO A 124 2.07 5.36 -10.04
N GLY A 125 1.50 4.79 -11.10
CA GLY A 125 0.93 5.57 -12.21
C GLY A 125 1.91 6.03 -13.28
N LEU A 126 3.14 5.52 -13.32
CA LEU A 126 4.10 5.86 -14.36
C LEU A 126 3.58 5.57 -15.76
N GLU A 127 3.80 6.53 -16.66
CA GLU A 127 3.44 6.42 -18.06
C GLU A 127 4.23 5.30 -18.75
N GLY A 128 3.54 4.46 -19.52
CA GLY A 128 4.18 3.46 -20.38
C GLY A 128 3.81 2.00 -20.11
N GLY A 129 3.03 1.71 -19.06
CA GLY A 129 2.49 0.35 -18.81
C GLY A 129 3.54 -0.69 -18.41
N THR A 130 4.77 -0.28 -18.10
CA THR A 130 5.77 -1.18 -17.52
C THR A 130 5.47 -1.34 -16.03
N PRO A 131 5.29 -2.56 -15.53
CA PRO A 131 5.13 -2.78 -14.09
C PRO A 131 6.33 -2.24 -13.32
N VAL A 132 6.07 -1.58 -12.19
CA VAL A 132 7.10 -1.10 -11.29
C VAL A 132 6.74 -1.46 -9.84
N LEU A 133 7.75 -1.54 -8.97
CA LEU A 133 7.59 -1.80 -7.55
C LEU A 133 7.67 -0.49 -6.78
N TRP A 134 6.83 -0.33 -5.77
CA TRP A 134 6.88 0.82 -4.86
C TRP A 134 6.80 0.46 -3.38
N GLY A 135 6.60 -0.82 -3.05
CA GLY A 135 6.50 -1.24 -1.66
C GLY A 135 7.19 -2.56 -1.35
N ILE A 136 7.59 -2.71 -0.09
CA ILE A 136 8.14 -3.94 0.49
C ILE A 136 7.51 -4.20 1.84
N ARG A 137 7.13 -5.46 2.11
CA ARG A 137 6.62 -5.89 3.41
C ARG A 137 7.16 -7.28 3.74
N PHE A 138 7.66 -7.45 4.95
CA PHE A 138 8.12 -8.74 5.46
C PHE A 138 7.25 -9.18 6.62
N ALA A 139 6.86 -10.46 6.61
CA ALA A 139 6.14 -11.13 7.69
C ALA A 139 7.08 -11.68 8.75
N THR A 140 8.20 -12.21 8.30
CA THR A 140 9.28 -12.79 9.12
C THR A 140 10.62 -12.40 8.51
N PRO A 141 11.75 -12.65 9.19
CA PRO A 141 13.08 -12.46 8.60
C PRO A 141 13.31 -13.15 7.26
N GLU A 142 12.62 -14.26 7.01
CA GLU A 142 12.77 -15.07 5.80
C GLU A 142 11.71 -14.76 4.74
N HIS A 143 10.49 -14.37 5.17
CA HIS A 143 9.33 -14.31 4.29
C HIS A 143 8.86 -12.88 4.05
N GLY A 144 8.97 -12.42 2.81
CA GLY A 144 8.63 -11.06 2.42
C GLY A 144 8.07 -10.93 1.01
N PHE A 145 7.54 -9.74 0.73
CA PHE A 145 6.90 -9.36 -0.52
C PHE A 145 7.39 -7.99 -0.97
N ALA A 146 7.69 -7.87 -2.26
CA ALA A 146 7.79 -6.58 -2.94
C ALA A 146 6.60 -6.46 -3.90
N PHE A 147 5.97 -5.29 -3.93
CA PHE A 147 4.70 -5.12 -4.62
C PHE A 147 4.59 -3.79 -5.36
N GLY A 148 3.64 -3.74 -6.28
CA GLY A 148 3.38 -2.60 -7.14
C GLY A 148 2.53 -3.01 -8.33
N GLY A 149 3.05 -2.89 -9.55
CA GLY A 149 2.43 -3.44 -10.77
C GLY A 149 2.40 -4.97 -10.83
N GLY A 150 2.91 -5.63 -9.80
CA GLY A 150 2.91 -7.06 -9.57
C GLY A 150 3.32 -7.37 -8.14
N VAL A 151 3.47 -8.64 -7.82
CA VAL A 151 3.97 -9.10 -6.51
C VAL A 151 5.13 -10.06 -6.72
N TRP A 152 6.19 -9.85 -5.96
CA TRP A 152 7.34 -10.71 -5.85
C TRP A 152 7.45 -11.22 -4.42
N GLU A 153 7.71 -12.50 -4.25
CA GLU A 153 7.80 -13.17 -2.96
C GLU A 153 9.21 -13.72 -2.74
N THR A 154 9.69 -13.60 -1.52
CA THR A 154 10.90 -14.27 -1.02
C THR A 154 10.55 -15.11 0.19
N THR A 155 11.20 -16.27 0.32
CA THR A 155 11.10 -17.18 1.47
C THR A 155 12.47 -17.47 2.06
N ASP A 156 13.50 -16.72 1.65
CA ASP A 156 14.89 -16.89 2.09
C ASP A 156 15.54 -15.55 2.50
N GLY A 157 14.71 -14.59 2.97
CA GLY A 157 15.19 -13.32 3.50
C GLY A 157 15.69 -12.34 2.44
N GLY A 158 15.17 -12.43 1.21
CA GLY A 158 15.52 -11.53 0.11
C GLY A 158 16.71 -11.99 -0.72
N GLU A 159 17.22 -13.21 -0.48
CA GLU A 159 18.31 -13.81 -1.28
C GLU A 159 17.84 -14.12 -2.71
N ARG A 160 16.56 -14.55 -2.83
CA ARG A 160 15.89 -14.82 -4.09
C ARG A 160 14.47 -14.29 -4.08
N TRP A 161 14.02 -13.81 -5.24
CA TRP A 161 12.69 -13.30 -5.46
C TRP A 161 12.01 -14.07 -6.59
N VAL A 162 10.78 -14.49 -6.35
CA VAL A 162 9.95 -15.19 -7.32
C VAL A 162 8.70 -14.35 -7.58
N ARG A 163 8.37 -14.13 -8.84
CA ARG A 163 7.14 -13.42 -9.19
C ARG A 163 5.93 -14.29 -8.83
N ASP A 164 5.02 -13.74 -8.02
CA ASP A 164 3.79 -14.42 -7.64
C ASP A 164 2.76 -14.38 -8.79
N PHE A 165 1.90 -15.39 -8.82
CA PHE A 165 0.76 -15.39 -9.72
C PHE A 165 -0.40 -14.65 -9.05
N VAL A 166 -0.66 -13.45 -9.53
CA VAL A 166 -1.61 -12.51 -8.92
C VAL A 166 -2.76 -12.17 -9.87
N PRO A 167 -3.92 -11.72 -9.34
CA PRO A 167 -4.97 -11.12 -10.15
C PRO A 167 -4.45 -9.93 -10.96
N ALA A 168 -5.14 -9.61 -12.06
CA ALA A 168 -4.83 -8.41 -12.83
C ALA A 168 -4.99 -7.14 -11.97
N GLY A 169 -4.20 -6.11 -12.28
CA GLY A 169 -4.23 -4.83 -11.58
C GLY A 169 -2.94 -4.52 -10.83
N SER A 170 -2.94 -3.36 -10.18
CA SER A 170 -1.85 -2.88 -9.36
C SER A 170 -2.14 -3.15 -7.89
N PHE A 171 -1.12 -3.56 -7.16
CA PHE A 171 -1.17 -3.78 -5.71
C PHE A 171 -0.80 -2.47 -5.01
N LEU A 172 -1.79 -1.66 -4.69
CA LEU A 172 -1.62 -0.30 -4.19
C LEU A 172 -1.02 -0.28 -2.78
N SER A 173 -1.46 -1.22 -1.95
CA SER A 173 -0.92 -1.41 -0.61
C SER A 173 -0.98 -2.89 -0.23
N LEU A 174 -0.05 -3.32 0.62
CA LEU A 174 0.04 -4.68 1.13
C LEU A 174 0.34 -4.65 2.63
N ALA A 175 -0.38 -5.47 3.38
CA ALA A 175 -0.19 -5.62 4.81
C ALA A 175 -0.27 -7.10 5.21
N ILE A 176 0.30 -7.43 6.37
CA ILE A 176 0.33 -8.80 6.87
C ILE A 176 -0.33 -8.82 8.24
N ALA A 177 -1.37 -9.64 8.38
CA ALA A 177 -2.18 -9.73 9.58
C ALA A 177 -2.65 -11.17 9.82
N GLY A 178 -2.48 -11.71 11.03
CA GLY A 178 -3.05 -13.00 11.43
C GLY A 178 -2.65 -14.17 10.53
N GLY A 179 -1.43 -14.18 9.99
CA GLY A 179 -0.98 -15.24 9.06
C GLY A 179 -1.57 -15.14 7.65
N GLN A 180 -2.16 -14.01 7.33
CA GLN A 180 -2.67 -13.67 6.00
C GLN A 180 -1.90 -12.49 5.41
N VAL A 181 -1.77 -12.48 4.10
CA VAL A 181 -1.37 -11.32 3.30
C VAL A 181 -2.65 -10.66 2.80
N LEU A 182 -2.82 -9.40 3.15
CA LEU A 182 -3.90 -8.55 2.70
C LEU A 182 -3.36 -7.58 1.66
N ALA A 183 -4.14 -7.24 0.65
CA ALA A 183 -3.74 -6.28 -0.37
C ALA A 183 -4.94 -5.46 -0.86
N LEU A 184 -4.73 -4.18 -1.06
CA LEU A 184 -5.59 -3.35 -1.91
C LEU A 184 -5.09 -3.49 -3.34
N ASN A 185 -5.95 -4.02 -4.20
CA ASN A 185 -5.66 -4.22 -5.62
C ASN A 185 -6.68 -3.44 -6.44
N ALA A 186 -6.25 -2.80 -7.51
CA ALA A 186 -7.15 -2.06 -8.39
C ALA A 186 -6.70 -2.11 -9.85
N LEU A 187 -7.65 -2.07 -10.77
CA LEU A 187 -7.43 -1.86 -12.19
C LEU A 187 -7.33 -0.36 -12.44
N CYS A 188 -6.12 0.12 -12.67
CA CYS A 188 -5.86 1.53 -12.83
C CYS A 188 -5.33 1.83 -14.23
N ALA A 189 -5.83 2.91 -14.83
CA ALA A 189 -5.35 3.39 -16.12
C ALA A 189 -3.98 4.07 -15.99
N PRO A 190 -3.17 4.08 -17.04
CA PRO A 190 -2.01 4.96 -17.11
C PRO A 190 -2.46 6.42 -16.87
N GLY A 191 -1.76 7.12 -15.97
CA GLY A 191 -2.16 8.48 -15.56
C GLY A 191 -3.04 8.54 -14.31
N GLY A 192 -3.34 7.41 -13.66
CA GLY A 192 -3.73 7.35 -12.25
C GLY A 192 -5.20 7.07 -11.91
N GLY A 193 -6.14 7.06 -12.87
CA GLY A 193 -7.53 6.69 -12.57
C GLY A 193 -7.70 5.19 -12.35
N CYS A 194 -8.41 4.78 -11.31
CA CYS A 194 -8.73 3.37 -11.04
C CYS A 194 -10.23 3.11 -11.21
N GLU A 195 -10.59 2.03 -11.91
CA GLU A 195 -11.99 1.71 -12.22
C GLU A 195 -12.59 0.70 -11.22
N GLU A 196 -11.79 -0.26 -10.80
CA GLU A 196 -12.23 -1.33 -9.89
C GLU A 196 -11.17 -1.55 -8.82
N GLY A 197 -11.61 -1.64 -7.58
CA GLY A 197 -10.76 -1.95 -6.45
C GLY A 197 -11.33 -3.08 -5.60
N ALA A 198 -10.45 -3.82 -4.96
CA ALA A 198 -10.82 -4.89 -4.04
C ALA A 198 -9.79 -5.04 -2.91
N LEU A 199 -10.29 -5.32 -1.72
CA LEU A 199 -9.47 -5.89 -0.67
C LEU A 199 -9.35 -7.40 -0.92
N LEU A 200 -8.13 -7.85 -1.15
CA LEU A 200 -7.79 -9.24 -1.38
C LEU A 200 -7.09 -9.83 -0.16
N ARG A 201 -7.15 -11.13 0.00
CA ARG A 201 -6.33 -11.87 0.97
C ARG A 201 -5.76 -13.16 0.37
N ARG A 202 -4.65 -13.60 0.94
CA ARG A 202 -4.01 -14.90 0.66
C ARG A 202 -3.37 -15.42 1.96
N PRO A 203 -3.40 -16.73 2.25
CA PRO A 203 -2.60 -17.29 3.33
C PRO A 203 -1.11 -16.97 3.14
N LEU A 204 -0.41 -16.63 4.23
CA LEU A 204 1.01 -16.30 4.17
C LEU A 204 1.85 -17.43 3.58
N ASN A 205 1.51 -18.68 3.89
CA ASN A 205 2.22 -19.86 3.41
C ASN A 205 1.88 -20.26 1.96
N GLY A 206 1.35 -19.35 1.18
CA GLY A 206 0.96 -19.58 -0.21
C GLY A 206 -0.52 -19.92 -0.37
N GLY A 207 -0.96 -19.95 -1.61
CA GLY A 207 -2.35 -20.22 -1.97
C GLY A 207 -2.87 -19.21 -3.00
N VAL A 208 -4.18 -19.19 -3.17
CA VAL A 208 -4.86 -18.35 -4.15
C VAL A 208 -5.30 -17.05 -3.49
N TRP A 209 -5.13 -15.93 -4.18
CA TRP A 209 -5.70 -14.66 -3.80
C TRP A 209 -7.24 -14.72 -3.91
N THR A 210 -7.93 -14.30 -2.88
CA THR A 210 -9.39 -14.27 -2.79
C THR A 210 -9.89 -12.89 -2.41
N GLY A 211 -10.95 -12.43 -3.08
CA GLY A 211 -11.61 -11.17 -2.72
C GLY A 211 -12.28 -11.29 -1.35
N VAL A 212 -12.12 -10.25 -0.54
CA VAL A 212 -12.70 -10.13 0.81
C VAL A 212 -13.82 -9.09 0.81
N ALA A 213 -13.56 -7.93 0.22
CA ALA A 213 -14.50 -6.84 0.06
C ALA A 213 -14.21 -6.09 -1.24
N GLN A 214 -15.22 -5.46 -1.81
CA GLN A 214 -14.99 -4.42 -2.82
C GLN A 214 -14.41 -3.21 -2.11
N ALA A 215 -13.50 -2.50 -2.77
CA ALA A 215 -12.91 -1.28 -2.27
C ALA A 215 -12.95 -0.22 -3.37
N THR A 216 -13.40 0.97 -3.02
CA THR A 216 -13.34 2.12 -3.93
C THR A 216 -11.98 2.78 -3.81
N VAL A 217 -11.17 2.65 -4.84
CA VAL A 217 -9.85 3.27 -4.89
C VAL A 217 -9.92 4.44 -5.86
N PRO A 218 -9.82 5.68 -5.39
CA PRO A 218 -10.07 6.86 -6.24
C PRO A 218 -8.96 7.08 -7.28
N SER A 219 -7.71 6.77 -6.95
CA SER A 219 -6.56 7.03 -7.83
C SER A 219 -5.34 6.22 -7.41
N LEU A 220 -4.43 5.94 -8.35
CA LEU A 220 -3.09 5.43 -8.04
C LEU A 220 -2.22 6.45 -7.30
N LEU A 221 -2.51 7.73 -7.47
CA LEU A 221 -1.74 8.83 -6.87
C LEU A 221 -2.18 9.12 -5.44
N ASP A 222 -3.37 8.68 -5.05
CA ASP A 222 -3.84 8.81 -3.67
C ASP A 222 -3.28 7.66 -2.83
N PRO A 223 -2.76 7.93 -1.63
CA PRO A 223 -2.29 6.87 -0.75
C PRO A 223 -3.44 5.92 -0.41
N ALA A 224 -3.32 4.70 -0.87
CA ALA A 224 -4.25 3.62 -0.53
C ALA A 224 -3.78 3.00 0.79
N ASP A 225 -4.30 3.49 1.90
CA ASP A 225 -3.91 2.99 3.21
C ASP A 225 -4.50 1.62 3.48
N LEU A 226 -3.64 0.65 3.65
CA LEU A 226 -3.93 -0.63 4.25
C LEU A 226 -2.92 -0.85 5.38
N ILE A 227 -3.37 -0.69 6.59
CA ILE A 227 -2.54 -0.78 7.79
C ILE A 227 -2.90 -2.07 8.53
N ALA A 228 -1.90 -2.80 9.00
CA ALA A 228 -2.10 -3.99 9.80
C ALA A 228 -1.21 -4.03 11.03
N THR A 229 -1.69 -4.72 12.07
CA THR A 229 -0.90 -5.11 13.24
C THR A 229 -0.62 -6.61 13.19
N GLN A 230 0.46 -7.05 13.83
CA GLN A 230 0.79 -8.48 13.93
C GLN A 230 -0.31 -9.29 14.63
N ALA A 231 -1.15 -8.66 15.43
CA ALA A 231 -2.27 -9.30 16.13
C ALA A 231 -3.46 -9.69 15.23
N GLY A 232 -3.37 -9.40 13.92
CA GLY A 232 -4.42 -9.77 12.95
C GLY A 232 -5.46 -8.69 12.72
N VAL A 233 -5.32 -7.52 13.33
CA VAL A 233 -6.15 -6.35 13.05
C VAL A 233 -5.61 -5.64 11.83
N ALA A 234 -6.46 -5.35 10.87
CA ALA A 234 -6.13 -4.49 9.74
C ALA A 234 -7.26 -3.53 9.46
N ALA A 235 -6.92 -2.36 8.97
CA ALA A 235 -7.86 -1.34 8.52
C ALA A 235 -7.47 -0.83 7.14
N ALA A 236 -8.46 -0.63 6.29
CA ALA A 236 -8.31 -0.04 4.96
C ALA A 236 -9.40 1.01 4.75
N LEU A 237 -9.16 1.97 3.87
CA LEU A 237 -10.16 2.96 3.50
C LEU A 237 -10.85 2.55 2.20
N ASP A 238 -12.16 2.68 2.18
CA ASP A 238 -13.02 2.49 1.03
C ASP A 238 -13.89 3.74 0.84
N GLY A 239 -13.36 4.71 0.10
CA GLY A 239 -14.08 5.94 -0.17
C GLY A 239 -14.53 6.65 1.10
N ARG A 240 -15.75 6.34 1.58
CA ARG A 240 -16.37 6.95 2.77
C ARG A 240 -16.46 6.03 3.99
N ASP A 241 -15.95 4.82 3.87
CA ASP A 241 -15.96 3.83 4.93
C ASP A 241 -14.54 3.41 5.31
N VAL A 242 -14.36 3.01 6.56
CA VAL A 242 -13.21 2.25 6.99
C VAL A 242 -13.60 0.77 7.04
N LEU A 243 -12.83 -0.06 6.35
CA LEU A 243 -12.96 -1.51 6.35
C LEU A 243 -12.04 -2.06 7.45
N VAL A 244 -12.61 -2.77 8.41
CA VAL A 244 -11.87 -3.32 9.55
C VAL A 244 -11.99 -4.83 9.59
N THR A 245 -10.88 -5.51 9.77
CA THR A 245 -10.81 -6.96 10.05
C THR A 245 -10.02 -7.22 11.31
N ARG A 246 -10.37 -8.30 12.04
CA ARG A 246 -9.69 -8.76 13.25
C ARG A 246 -9.18 -10.19 13.16
N ASP A 247 -9.43 -10.83 12.04
CA ASP A 247 -9.17 -12.24 11.81
C ASP A 247 -8.35 -12.46 10.51
N GLY A 248 -7.56 -11.45 10.13
CA GLY A 248 -6.73 -11.50 8.93
C GLY A 248 -7.55 -11.48 7.63
N GLY A 249 -8.70 -10.80 7.61
CA GLY A 249 -9.53 -10.68 6.41
C GLY A 249 -10.47 -11.87 6.17
N LEU A 250 -10.70 -12.71 7.17
CA LEU A 250 -11.74 -13.75 7.08
C LEU A 250 -13.13 -13.14 7.18
N SER A 251 -13.26 -12.11 8.01
CA SER A 251 -14.43 -11.23 8.07
C SER A 251 -14.00 -9.75 8.02
N VAL A 252 -14.85 -8.91 7.47
CA VAL A 252 -14.64 -7.46 7.37
C VAL A 252 -15.93 -6.75 7.76
N THR A 253 -15.82 -5.72 8.57
CA THR A 253 -16.89 -4.75 8.86
C THR A 253 -16.55 -3.42 8.22
N ALA A 254 -17.58 -2.69 7.77
CA ALA A 254 -17.46 -1.36 7.20
C ALA A 254 -18.17 -0.35 8.08
N HIS A 255 -17.52 0.74 8.45
CA HIS A 255 -18.10 1.82 9.24
C HIS A 255 -17.82 3.17 8.57
N PRO A 256 -18.81 4.08 8.54
CA PRO A 256 -18.62 5.40 7.95
C PRO A 256 -17.49 6.19 8.64
N ILE A 257 -16.64 6.82 7.84
CA ILE A 257 -15.60 7.70 8.36
C ILE A 257 -16.20 9.07 8.76
N PRO A 258 -15.61 9.75 9.75
CA PRO A 258 -16.16 11.00 10.28
C PRO A 258 -15.81 12.23 9.44
N CYS A 259 -15.16 12.08 8.29
CA CYS A 259 -14.63 13.18 7.51
C CYS A 259 -15.75 14.05 6.92
N PRO A 260 -15.85 15.34 7.28
CA PRO A 260 -16.92 16.23 6.81
C PRO A 260 -16.81 16.56 5.32
N SER A 261 -15.60 16.53 4.78
CA SER A 261 -15.31 16.63 3.35
C SER A 261 -14.13 15.71 3.02
N LEU A 262 -14.03 15.28 1.77
CA LEU A 262 -12.96 14.47 1.23
C LEU A 262 -12.34 15.23 0.06
N ALA A 263 -11.72 16.38 0.36
CA ALA A 263 -10.98 17.13 -0.67
C ALA A 263 -9.72 16.38 -1.12
N GLN A 264 -9.19 15.55 -0.22
CA GLN A 264 -8.08 14.64 -0.48
C GLN A 264 -8.34 13.30 0.25
N ALA A 265 -7.62 12.26 -0.13
CA ALA A 265 -7.75 10.96 0.50
C ALA A 265 -7.44 11.04 2.01
N PRO A 266 -8.31 10.45 2.85
CA PRO A 266 -8.03 10.32 4.27
C PRO A 266 -6.95 9.26 4.51
N SER A 267 -6.32 9.29 5.69
CA SER A 267 -5.36 8.27 6.12
C SER A 267 -5.76 7.68 7.46
N VAL A 268 -5.58 6.36 7.63
CA VAL A 268 -5.98 5.60 8.81
C VAL A 268 -4.79 5.00 9.53
N ALA A 269 -4.86 4.96 10.87
CA ALA A 269 -3.90 4.25 11.70
C ALA A 269 -4.62 3.39 12.74
N VAL A 270 -4.05 2.22 13.04
CA VAL A 270 -4.50 1.35 14.14
C VAL A 270 -3.77 1.74 15.41
N THR A 271 -4.50 2.18 16.43
CA THR A 271 -3.95 2.66 17.71
C THR A 271 -3.96 1.61 18.82
N SER A 272 -4.85 0.63 18.72
CA SER A 272 -4.97 -0.49 19.68
C SER A 272 -5.74 -1.65 19.05
N ALA A 273 -6.02 -2.67 19.85
CA ALA A 273 -6.83 -3.81 19.41
C ALA A 273 -8.25 -3.41 18.92
N THR A 274 -8.84 -2.34 19.42
CA THR A 274 -10.14 -1.78 18.99
C THR A 274 -10.03 -0.31 18.59
N GLY A 275 -8.84 0.27 18.65
CA GLY A 275 -8.61 1.68 18.44
C GLY A 275 -8.18 1.99 17.01
N LEU A 276 -8.77 3.04 16.46
CA LEU A 276 -8.41 3.63 15.18
C LEU A 276 -8.19 5.14 15.34
N ALA A 277 -7.35 5.70 14.50
CA ALA A 277 -7.28 7.13 14.26
C ALA A 277 -7.43 7.39 12.77
N ILE A 278 -8.07 8.48 12.37
CA ILE A 278 -8.22 8.87 10.98
C ILE A 278 -7.87 10.35 10.81
N LEU A 279 -7.07 10.63 9.79
CA LEU A 279 -6.76 11.98 9.34
C LEU A 279 -7.72 12.32 8.20
N CYS A 280 -8.57 13.32 8.43
CA CYS A 280 -9.45 13.90 7.42
C CYS A 280 -8.80 15.16 6.87
N THR A 281 -8.71 15.26 5.55
CA THR A 281 -8.16 16.42 4.86
C THR A 281 -9.27 17.13 4.11
N GLY A 282 -9.57 18.35 4.52
CA GLY A 282 -10.62 19.18 3.97
C GLY A 282 -10.13 20.17 2.92
N GLU A 283 -10.99 21.14 2.59
CA GLU A 283 -10.61 22.23 1.71
C GLU A 283 -9.46 23.05 2.30
N GLY A 284 -8.66 23.64 1.43
CA GLY A 284 -7.50 24.42 1.80
C GLY A 284 -7.21 25.54 0.79
N TYR A 285 -6.05 26.09 0.92
CA TYR A 285 -5.49 27.10 0.00
C TYR A 285 -4.06 26.65 -0.37
N THR A 286 -3.49 27.24 -1.39
CA THR A 286 -2.22 26.82 -1.99
C THR A 286 -1.19 26.34 -0.97
N GLY A 287 -0.90 25.04 -0.99
CA GLY A 287 0.09 24.39 -0.13
C GLY A 287 -0.34 24.13 1.32
N HIS A 288 -1.62 24.32 1.64
CA HIS A 288 -2.16 24.17 2.98
C HIS A 288 -3.57 23.60 2.94
N THR A 289 -3.84 22.55 3.67
CA THR A 289 -5.17 21.94 3.81
C THR A 289 -5.61 21.88 5.26
N ILE A 290 -6.90 22.08 5.50
CA ILE A 290 -7.49 21.89 6.83
C ILE A 290 -7.42 20.41 7.17
N LYS A 291 -6.79 20.09 8.30
CA LYS A 291 -6.63 18.75 8.80
C LYS A 291 -7.39 18.57 10.11
N GLN A 292 -8.10 17.46 10.24
CA GLN A 292 -8.79 17.05 11.45
C GLN A 292 -8.46 15.60 11.75
N VAL A 293 -8.12 15.31 13.00
CA VAL A 293 -7.87 13.93 13.45
C VAL A 293 -9.00 13.50 14.35
N TYR A 294 -9.61 12.39 13.98
CA TYR A 294 -10.63 11.72 14.78
C TYR A 294 -10.07 10.41 15.31
N VAL A 295 -10.56 9.99 16.46
CA VAL A 295 -10.20 8.73 17.10
C VAL A 295 -11.45 7.93 17.43
N SER A 296 -11.31 6.61 17.34
CA SER A 296 -12.34 5.63 17.71
C SER A 296 -11.71 4.61 18.67
N GLY A 297 -12.49 4.12 19.62
CA GLY A 297 -12.12 3.03 20.53
C GLY A 297 -12.88 1.72 20.25
N ASP A 298 -13.73 1.69 19.21
CA ASP A 298 -14.70 0.64 18.90
C ASP A 298 -14.77 0.33 17.39
N ASP A 299 -13.62 0.21 16.75
CA ASP A 299 -13.46 -0.18 15.35
C ASP A 299 -14.00 0.80 14.31
N GLY A 300 -14.24 2.04 14.69
CA GLY A 300 -14.83 3.05 13.81
C GLY A 300 -16.35 3.12 13.89
N GLU A 301 -16.99 2.42 14.85
CA GLU A 301 -18.42 2.54 15.07
C GLU A 301 -18.79 3.95 15.57
N HIS A 302 -17.98 4.51 16.47
CA HIS A 302 -18.10 5.89 16.96
C HIS A 302 -16.78 6.64 16.86
N TRP A 303 -16.86 7.90 16.48
CA TRP A 303 -15.71 8.77 16.32
C TRP A 303 -15.80 10.02 17.19
N ALA A 304 -14.68 10.42 17.75
CA ALA A 304 -14.53 11.67 18.48
C ALA A 304 -13.43 12.52 17.82
N LEU A 305 -13.71 13.81 17.61
CA LEU A 305 -12.69 14.75 17.16
C LEU A 305 -11.63 14.89 18.26
N ALA A 306 -10.41 14.49 17.97
CA ALA A 306 -9.28 14.60 18.89
C ALA A 306 -8.62 15.98 18.79
N GLY A 307 -8.40 16.50 17.59
CA GLY A 307 -7.80 17.81 17.38
C GLY A 307 -7.49 18.09 15.90
N ALA A 308 -6.81 19.19 15.67
CA ALA A 308 -6.39 19.63 14.36
C ALA A 308 -4.90 20.01 14.38
N PRO A 309 -4.05 19.37 13.59
CA PRO A 309 -2.68 19.84 13.36
C PRO A 309 -2.68 21.16 12.57
N SER A 310 -1.51 21.80 12.47
CA SER A 310 -1.31 22.94 11.56
C SER A 310 -1.73 22.59 10.13
N PRO A 311 -2.24 23.55 9.36
CA PRO A 311 -2.64 23.30 7.97
C PRO A 311 -1.47 23.09 7.00
N ASP A 312 -0.21 23.21 7.45
CA ASP A 312 0.97 23.07 6.60
C ASP A 312 1.01 21.73 5.85
N GLY A 313 1.32 21.81 4.56
CA GLY A 313 1.25 20.69 3.63
C GLY A 313 -0.17 20.35 3.17
N ASP A 314 -0.24 19.54 2.13
CA ASP A 314 -1.50 19.05 1.53
C ASP A 314 -1.94 17.72 2.16
N ALA A 315 -2.19 16.67 1.38
CA ALA A 315 -2.52 15.35 1.90
C ALA A 315 -1.44 14.80 2.83
N GLY A 316 -1.79 13.90 3.73
CA GLY A 316 -0.85 13.35 4.67
C GLY A 316 -1.09 11.89 5.02
N THR A 317 -0.02 11.23 5.45
CA THR A 317 -0.06 9.87 6.01
C THR A 317 -0.06 9.96 7.53
N LEU A 318 -0.96 9.20 8.16
CA LEU A 318 -1.09 9.10 9.61
C LEU A 318 -0.48 7.77 10.10
N ALA A 319 0.29 7.84 11.18
CA ALA A 319 0.76 6.66 11.90
C ALA A 319 0.53 6.80 13.40
N ALA A 320 0.40 5.66 14.09
CA ALA A 320 0.19 5.60 15.53
C ALA A 320 1.18 4.64 16.18
N THR A 321 1.63 4.99 17.39
CA THR A 321 2.29 4.03 18.27
C THR A 321 1.25 3.20 19.02
N PRO A 322 1.61 1.99 19.50
CA PRO A 322 0.73 1.21 20.38
C PRO A 322 0.33 1.90 21.70
N ALA A 323 1.01 2.99 22.07
CA ALA A 323 0.72 3.79 23.26
C ALA A 323 -0.16 5.03 22.95
N GLY A 324 -0.58 5.19 21.67
CA GLY A 324 -1.51 6.25 21.24
C GLY A 324 -0.87 7.58 20.89
N GLN A 325 0.46 7.68 20.83
CA GLN A 325 1.08 8.83 20.18
C GLN A 325 0.83 8.74 18.67
N LEU A 326 0.69 9.92 18.03
CA LEU A 326 0.44 10.00 16.60
C LEU A 326 1.53 10.79 15.88
N ALA A 327 1.79 10.42 14.65
CA ALA A 327 2.62 11.18 13.73
C ALA A 327 1.88 11.38 12.40
N ILE A 328 2.10 12.53 11.77
CA ILE A 328 1.59 12.84 10.43
C ILE A 328 2.75 13.32 9.57
N ALA A 329 2.83 12.79 8.35
CA ALA A 329 3.75 13.26 7.32
C ALA A 329 2.93 13.92 6.21
N THR A 330 3.29 15.16 5.83
CA THR A 330 2.60 15.93 4.79
C THR A 330 3.61 16.59 3.86
N GLU A 331 3.16 16.98 2.69
CA GLU A 331 3.99 17.62 1.68
C GLU A 331 3.23 18.67 0.88
N SER A 332 3.94 19.65 0.34
CA SER A 332 3.54 20.55 -0.72
C SER A 332 4.78 21.21 -1.36
N ALA A 333 5.06 22.48 -1.13
CA ALA A 333 6.34 23.09 -1.50
C ALA A 333 7.50 22.73 -0.56
N ALA A 334 7.20 22.12 0.57
CA ALA A 334 8.12 21.54 1.55
C ALA A 334 7.53 20.26 2.09
N SER A 335 8.28 19.55 2.91
CA SER A 335 7.86 18.31 3.57
C SER A 335 7.86 18.49 5.08
N TRP A 336 6.78 18.11 5.77
CA TRP A 336 6.62 18.28 7.22
C TRP A 336 6.36 16.97 7.92
N LEU A 337 6.87 16.86 9.16
CA LEU A 337 6.46 15.85 10.12
C LEU A 337 5.85 16.52 11.35
N PHE A 338 4.69 16.01 11.74
CA PHE A 338 3.98 16.42 12.94
C PHE A 338 3.99 15.30 13.97
N TYR A 339 3.98 15.67 15.24
CA TYR A 339 3.90 14.76 16.35
C TYR A 339 2.84 15.20 17.34
N SER A 340 2.09 14.23 17.85
CA SER A 340 1.15 14.38 18.95
C SER A 340 1.47 13.39 20.08
N PRO A 341 1.79 13.86 21.29
CA PRO A 341 2.07 12.98 22.43
C PRO A 341 0.79 12.43 23.11
N ASN A 342 -0.40 12.90 22.72
CA ASN A 342 -1.64 12.75 23.46
C ASN A 342 -2.83 12.44 22.55
N SER A 343 -2.66 11.45 21.66
CA SER A 343 -3.71 10.91 20.78
C SER A 343 -4.41 11.98 19.94
N GLY A 344 -3.65 12.98 19.46
CA GLY A 344 -4.17 14.02 18.56
C GLY A 344 -4.70 15.27 19.27
N ALA A 345 -4.72 15.33 20.59
CA ALA A 345 -5.25 16.48 21.32
C ALA A 345 -4.38 17.76 21.16
N SER A 346 -3.09 17.59 20.96
CA SER A 346 -2.18 18.69 20.61
C SER A 346 -1.11 18.23 19.64
N TRP A 347 -0.62 19.16 18.80
CA TRP A 347 0.32 18.87 17.73
C TRP A 347 1.49 19.85 17.73
N GLN A 348 2.65 19.36 17.31
CA GLN A 348 3.84 20.15 17.07
C GLN A 348 4.51 19.70 15.76
N ILE A 349 5.12 20.64 15.03
CA ILE A 349 6.00 20.33 13.90
C ILE A 349 7.34 19.91 14.46
N VAL A 350 7.79 18.70 14.11
CA VAL A 350 9.06 18.12 14.56
C VAL A 350 10.10 18.06 13.45
N SER A 351 9.69 18.20 12.19
CA SER A 351 10.57 18.37 11.05
C SER A 351 9.91 19.21 9.98
N GLN A 352 10.70 20.06 9.34
CA GLN A 352 10.35 20.77 8.11
C GLN A 352 11.56 20.73 7.18
N GLN A 353 11.34 20.33 5.93
CA GLN A 353 12.36 20.25 4.88
C GLN A 353 11.92 21.11 3.70
N ASP A 354 12.69 22.12 3.36
CA ASP A 354 12.47 22.98 2.18
C ASP A 354 13.05 22.29 0.93
N ASP A 355 12.40 21.23 0.48
CA ASP A 355 12.87 20.26 -0.49
C ASP A 355 12.06 20.24 -1.80
N GLY A 356 11.16 21.21 -1.97
CA GLY A 356 10.28 21.29 -3.13
C GLY A 356 9.16 20.26 -3.12
N GLY A 357 8.84 19.66 -1.96
CA GLY A 357 7.79 18.64 -1.82
C GLY A 357 8.28 17.26 -2.25
N ALA A 358 9.45 16.85 -1.75
CA ALA A 358 9.98 15.51 -2.03
C ALA A 358 9.09 14.38 -1.52
N GLY A 359 8.29 14.65 -0.48
CA GLY A 359 7.28 13.74 0.04
C GLY A 359 7.81 12.68 1.01
N TRP A 360 6.90 11.82 1.43
CA TRP A 360 7.14 10.79 2.43
C TRP A 360 6.54 9.45 2.02
N ALA A 361 7.16 8.36 2.47
CA ALA A 361 6.62 7.01 2.37
C ALA A 361 6.85 6.24 3.66
N ASP A 362 6.01 5.23 3.90
CA ASP A 362 6.14 4.25 4.99
C ASP A 362 6.35 4.85 6.38
N LEU A 363 5.64 5.95 6.70
CA LEU A 363 5.58 6.43 8.08
C LEU A 363 4.94 5.35 8.96
N GLY A 364 5.66 4.87 9.98
CA GLY A 364 5.15 3.82 10.84
C GLY A 364 5.96 3.64 12.13
N PHE A 365 5.36 2.92 13.09
CA PHE A 365 5.98 2.59 14.36
C PHE A 365 6.01 1.08 14.57
N THR A 366 7.17 0.57 15.01
CA THR A 366 7.39 -0.85 15.33
C THR A 366 7.22 -1.14 16.82
N THR A 367 7.47 -0.15 17.66
CA THR A 367 7.30 -0.20 19.10
C THR A 367 6.59 1.06 19.61
N VAL A 368 6.47 1.22 20.92
CA VAL A 368 5.94 2.45 21.52
C VAL A 368 6.86 3.66 21.31
N THR A 369 8.13 3.46 20.97
CA THR A 369 9.13 4.52 20.80
C THR A 369 9.80 4.51 19.44
N ASP A 370 10.00 3.33 18.84
CA ASP A 370 10.77 3.21 17.61
C ASP A 370 9.85 3.31 16.39
N GLY A 371 10.20 4.17 15.47
CA GLY A 371 9.49 4.41 14.23
C GLY A 371 10.42 4.75 13.08
N VAL A 372 9.85 4.80 11.89
CA VAL A 372 10.56 5.01 10.63
C VAL A 372 9.71 5.80 9.65
N VAL A 373 10.39 6.52 8.77
CA VAL A 373 9.79 7.15 7.59
C VAL A 373 10.84 7.26 6.48
N VAL A 374 10.44 7.13 5.23
CA VAL A 374 11.27 7.43 4.06
C VAL A 374 10.95 8.85 3.60
N HIS A 375 11.97 9.69 3.51
CA HIS A 375 11.90 11.05 2.98
C HIS A 375 12.32 11.08 1.51
N GLY A 376 11.47 11.60 0.65
CA GLY A 376 11.69 11.67 -0.78
C GLY A 376 11.92 10.29 -1.40
N PRO A 377 10.90 9.40 -1.39
CA PRO A 377 11.07 8.04 -1.89
C PRO A 377 11.63 8.04 -3.31
N ALA A 378 12.70 7.27 -3.51
CA ALA A 378 13.39 7.18 -4.80
C ALA A 378 12.53 6.44 -5.83
N ASP A 379 12.59 6.91 -7.07
CA ASP A 379 11.97 6.26 -8.22
C ASP A 379 12.98 6.10 -9.38
N SER A 380 12.62 5.32 -10.40
CA SER A 380 13.47 5.05 -11.55
C SER A 380 13.48 6.16 -12.61
N ASP A 381 12.69 7.23 -12.45
CA ASP A 381 12.47 8.24 -13.48
C ASP A 381 13.57 9.30 -13.59
N GLY A 382 14.66 9.11 -12.86
CA GLY A 382 15.79 10.03 -12.85
C GLY A 382 15.53 11.31 -12.07
N ASN A 383 14.36 11.47 -11.43
CA ASN A 383 14.09 12.53 -10.46
C ASN A 383 14.81 12.29 -9.12
N ALA A 384 15.53 11.18 -9.00
CA ALA A 384 16.36 10.84 -7.84
C ALA A 384 17.37 11.93 -7.44
N THR A 385 17.70 12.86 -8.36
CA THR A 385 18.52 14.03 -8.04
C THR A 385 17.78 15.10 -7.23
N GLN A 386 16.45 15.06 -7.20
CA GLN A 386 15.63 16.00 -6.45
C GLN A 386 15.00 15.35 -5.20
N ARG A 387 14.94 14.01 -5.16
CA ARG A 387 14.40 13.25 -4.04
C ARG A 387 15.52 12.54 -3.30
N PRO A 388 15.70 12.79 -1.99
CA PRO A 388 16.85 12.27 -1.25
C PRO A 388 16.85 10.76 -1.06
N GLY A 389 15.70 10.06 -1.16
CA GLY A 389 15.61 8.63 -0.87
C GLY A 389 16.18 8.28 0.50
N GLN A 390 15.89 9.10 1.52
CA GLN A 390 16.54 9.05 2.81
C GLN A 390 15.65 8.34 3.84
N LEU A 391 16.22 7.39 4.55
CA LEU A 391 15.55 6.76 5.69
C LEU A 391 15.78 7.60 6.94
N LEU A 392 14.70 7.93 7.68
CA LEU A 392 14.76 8.56 8.99
C LEU A 392 14.21 7.60 10.04
N LEU A 393 14.84 7.59 11.20
CA LEU A 393 14.43 6.81 12.37
C LEU A 393 14.10 7.73 13.54
N THR A 394 13.21 7.26 14.40
CA THR A 394 12.93 7.84 15.73
C THR A 394 13.08 6.78 16.81
N GLY A 395 13.47 7.17 18.00
CA GLY A 395 13.52 6.34 19.20
C GLY A 395 12.72 6.94 20.36
N ASP A 396 11.91 7.98 20.08
CA ASP A 396 11.13 8.73 21.08
C ASP A 396 9.68 8.99 20.62
N ALA A 397 9.10 7.98 19.94
CA ALA A 397 7.73 7.97 19.44
C ALA A 397 7.43 9.05 18.38
N GLY A 398 8.43 9.57 17.69
CA GLY A 398 8.29 10.57 16.64
C GLY A 398 8.53 12.02 17.10
N ALA A 399 8.97 12.22 18.35
CA ALA A 399 9.29 13.55 18.84
C ALA A 399 10.58 14.11 18.20
N THR A 400 11.53 13.23 17.88
CA THR A 400 12.73 13.60 17.08
C THR A 400 13.03 12.55 16.02
N TRP A 401 13.60 12.98 14.90
CA TRP A 401 13.96 12.14 13.77
C TRP A 401 15.39 12.36 13.34
N TYR A 402 16.10 11.29 13.01
CA TYR A 402 17.48 11.33 12.57
C TYR A 402 17.71 10.49 11.32
N PRO A 403 18.52 10.99 10.34
CA PRO A 403 18.77 10.28 9.10
C PRO A 403 19.71 9.10 9.30
N VAL A 404 19.39 8.00 8.60
CA VAL A 404 20.25 6.82 8.47
C VAL A 404 21.32 7.10 7.40
N ARG A 405 22.53 6.61 7.62
CA ARG A 405 23.57 6.53 6.61
C ARG A 405 23.72 5.07 6.19
N PHE A 406 23.58 4.85 4.91
CA PHE A 406 23.79 3.54 4.30
C PHE A 406 25.26 3.30 3.98
#